data_71426406b48bf530c3957ba76f54c8ce
#
_entry.id   71426406b48bf530c3957ba76f54c8ce
#
_cell.length_a   1.000
_cell.length_b   1.000
_cell.length_c   1.000
_cell.angle_alpha   90.00
_cell.angle_beta   90.00
_cell.angle_gamma   90.00
#
_symmetry.space_group_name_H-M   'P 1'
#
loop_
_entity.id
_entity.type
_entity.pdbx_description
1 polymer ?
#
loop_
_entity_poly.entity_id
_entity_poly.type
_entity_poly.pdbx_seq_one_letter_code
_entity_poly.pdbx_strand_id
1 'polypeptide(L)'
;MCGLCGELWWNGQNATEQSLRAMQCQLERRGPDDGGLWTQNQIGLGHRRLAIIDLSPAGHQPMVDNELSLVFNGCIYNYKALREELISLGQVFQSHSDTEVILKAYRQWGLECTSRFEGMFAFAIWDDHHEQLVMARDRFGIKPLYYAPLDGGIRFASNTQALLAAGGIDTEIDPIGLHFQLTLHAVIPAPHTILKGIKKLEPGHWLIVNPDGQMFKKQYWSLNAQRPEKPMDQQAWLSATHEALKQAVYKRLDAADVPVGVLLSGGLDSSLIVGLLAEAGAQDIRTFSIGFEDAPEEKGSEFEYSDLVVERYQTKHHKYIVPNSEVLPRLPQAIDAMSEPMVGQDAVAFYLLSEQVSQDVKVVMSGQGADEVFGGYFWYPQMAAAEGSALERFAPRYFDRSHAEWLETVDARFHIDDVTSRYIEDRLTEPGADTFLDQVLRLDTTTLIVDDPVKRVDNMTMAWGLEARVPFLDHALVELVMSAPPELKLDDGGKTLLKRIARGIVPDAVIDRPKGYFPMPALKYVRGEFYEFMKSILTSERARERKLFNPAYIDRLLANPEAEENFTAIKGSKLWHCALLELWLQRNVDGIR
;
A
#
# COMPACT_ATOMS: atom_id res chain seq x y z
N MET A 1 -5.97 -3.57 12.34
CA MET A 1 -6.28 -2.40 11.47
C MET A 1 -7.75 -2.25 11.26
N CYS A 2 -8.17 -1.06 10.83
CA CYS A 2 -9.56 -0.65 10.90
C CYS A 2 -10.04 -0.13 9.54
N GLY A 3 -11.29 0.24 9.47
CA GLY A 3 -11.86 1.06 8.42
C GLY A 3 -12.43 2.33 9.01
N LEU A 4 -12.00 3.49 8.54
CA LEU A 4 -12.55 4.79 8.92
C LEU A 4 -13.36 5.39 7.77
N CYS A 5 -14.38 6.17 8.11
CA CYS A 5 -15.13 7.00 7.18
C CYS A 5 -15.73 8.21 7.90
N GLY A 6 -16.15 9.20 7.13
CA GLY A 6 -16.87 10.36 7.67
C GLY A 6 -17.32 11.32 6.58
N GLU A 7 -18.08 12.30 7.00
CA GLU A 7 -18.54 13.41 6.16
C GLU A 7 -18.62 14.71 6.95
N LEU A 8 -18.35 15.83 6.28
CA LEU A 8 -18.52 17.18 6.82
C LEU A 8 -19.26 18.02 5.79
N TRP A 9 -20.26 18.77 6.23
CA TRP A 9 -21.07 19.66 5.41
C TRP A 9 -20.95 21.11 5.89
N TRP A 10 -20.79 22.05 4.95
CA TRP A 10 -20.73 23.50 5.24
C TRP A 10 -21.84 24.29 4.52
N ASN A 11 -22.76 23.60 3.86
CA ASN A 11 -23.91 24.23 3.17
C ASN A 11 -25.19 24.24 4.00
N GLY A 12 -25.11 23.97 5.32
CA GLY A 12 -26.25 23.92 6.23
C GLY A 12 -26.93 22.54 6.32
N GLN A 13 -26.43 21.53 5.62
CA GLN A 13 -26.87 20.14 5.78
C GLN A 13 -26.26 19.53 7.03
N ASN A 14 -26.96 18.57 7.62
CA ASN A 14 -26.43 17.74 8.70
C ASN A 14 -25.86 16.42 8.14
N ALA A 15 -24.84 15.90 8.81
CA ALA A 15 -24.36 14.54 8.58
C ALA A 15 -25.48 13.54 8.90
N THR A 16 -25.55 12.46 8.15
CA THR A 16 -26.61 11.46 8.31
C THR A 16 -26.06 10.09 8.68
N GLU A 17 -26.72 9.41 9.63
CA GLU A 17 -26.38 8.02 9.92
C GLU A 17 -26.55 7.12 8.68
N GLN A 18 -27.44 7.44 7.76
CA GLN A 18 -27.68 6.64 6.57
C GLN A 18 -26.44 6.58 5.68
N SER A 19 -25.83 7.73 5.36
CA SER A 19 -24.61 7.80 4.55
C SER A 19 -23.44 7.13 5.25
N LEU A 20 -23.28 7.37 6.57
CA LEU A 20 -22.24 6.76 7.38
C LEU A 20 -22.37 5.24 7.45
N ARG A 21 -23.59 4.71 7.63
CA ARG A 21 -23.85 3.26 7.61
C ARG A 21 -23.56 2.65 6.25
N ALA A 22 -23.91 3.32 5.16
CA ALA A 22 -23.58 2.85 3.81
C ALA A 22 -22.06 2.73 3.60
N MET A 23 -21.29 3.73 4.04
CA MET A 23 -19.83 3.69 4.03
C MET A 23 -19.27 2.58 4.95
N GLN A 24 -19.76 2.52 6.19
CA GLN A 24 -19.31 1.58 7.20
C GLN A 24 -19.50 0.11 6.78
N CYS A 25 -20.61 -0.22 6.07
CA CYS A 25 -20.85 -1.56 5.55
C CYS A 25 -19.75 -2.03 4.58
N GLN A 26 -19.20 -1.12 3.77
CA GLN A 26 -18.10 -1.46 2.86
C GLN A 26 -16.75 -1.66 3.58
N LEU A 27 -16.67 -1.28 4.84
CA LEU A 27 -15.48 -1.40 5.69
C LEU A 27 -15.54 -2.59 6.65
N GLU A 28 -16.64 -3.35 6.66
CA GLU A 28 -16.88 -4.41 7.64
C GLU A 28 -15.79 -5.48 7.64
N ARG A 29 -15.32 -5.89 6.46
CA ARG A 29 -14.24 -6.88 6.34
C ARG A 29 -12.92 -6.37 6.89
N ARG A 30 -12.65 -5.05 6.81
CA ARG A 30 -11.44 -4.43 7.37
C ARG A 30 -11.44 -4.47 8.90
N GLY A 31 -12.61 -4.30 9.52
CA GLY A 31 -12.77 -4.27 10.97
C GLY A 31 -13.98 -5.06 11.44
N PRO A 32 -13.85 -6.39 11.57
CA PRO A 32 -14.98 -7.25 11.89
C PRO A 32 -15.35 -7.27 13.39
N ASP A 33 -14.46 -6.80 14.30
CA ASP A 33 -14.61 -7.02 15.74
C ASP A 33 -15.57 -6.02 16.40
N ASP A 34 -15.62 -4.75 15.92
CA ASP A 34 -16.45 -3.71 16.51
C ASP A 34 -16.77 -2.61 15.48
N GLY A 35 -17.76 -1.77 15.76
CA GLY A 35 -18.09 -0.65 14.89
C GLY A 35 -18.92 0.42 15.58
N GLY A 36 -18.59 1.68 15.32
CA GLY A 36 -19.27 2.83 15.89
C GLY A 36 -19.60 3.90 14.86
N LEU A 37 -20.60 4.70 15.22
CA LEU A 37 -21.01 5.90 14.50
C LEU A 37 -21.17 7.04 15.49
N TRP A 38 -20.76 8.22 15.10
CA TRP A 38 -20.96 9.46 15.86
C TRP A 38 -21.33 10.59 14.90
N THR A 39 -22.31 11.39 15.27
CA THR A 39 -22.77 12.53 14.48
C THR A 39 -23.01 13.73 15.40
N GLN A 40 -22.62 14.92 14.93
CA GLN A 40 -22.90 16.20 15.59
C GLN A 40 -23.13 17.26 14.51
N ASN A 41 -24.37 17.67 14.30
CA ASN A 41 -24.75 18.66 13.29
C ASN A 41 -24.19 18.29 11.89
N GLN A 42 -23.27 19.11 11.36
CA GLN A 42 -22.69 18.97 10.02
C GLN A 42 -21.62 17.87 9.90
N ILE A 43 -21.09 17.34 11.01
CA ILE A 43 -20.02 16.35 11.00
C ILE A 43 -20.53 14.97 11.38
N GLY A 44 -20.05 13.95 10.70
CA GLY A 44 -20.28 12.56 11.04
C GLY A 44 -19.04 11.70 10.85
N LEU A 45 -18.79 10.81 11.80
CA LEU A 45 -17.67 9.88 11.82
C LEU A 45 -18.19 8.44 11.94
N GLY A 46 -17.58 7.53 11.20
CA GLY A 46 -17.87 6.11 11.25
C GLY A 46 -16.59 5.27 11.30
N HIS A 47 -16.66 4.14 11.99
CA HIS A 47 -15.50 3.27 12.18
C HIS A 47 -15.87 1.80 12.19
N ARG A 48 -14.97 0.94 11.68
CA ARG A 48 -14.98 -0.51 11.84
C ARG A 48 -13.64 -0.94 12.41
N ARG A 49 -13.64 -1.68 13.50
CA ARG A 49 -12.46 -2.00 14.31
C ARG A 49 -12.00 -3.44 14.09
N LEU A 50 -10.70 -3.61 13.87
CA LEU A 50 -9.98 -4.85 14.11
C LEU A 50 -9.16 -4.65 15.40
N ALA A 51 -9.54 -5.33 16.47
CA ALA A 51 -8.94 -5.16 17.80
C ALA A 51 -7.58 -5.89 17.87
N ILE A 52 -6.51 -5.11 17.94
CA ILE A 52 -5.10 -5.57 18.00
C ILE A 52 -4.40 -4.98 19.22
N ILE A 53 -4.60 -3.69 19.51
CA ILE A 53 -4.12 -2.99 20.70
C ILE A 53 -5.34 -2.64 21.55
N ASP A 54 -5.25 -2.86 22.88
CA ASP A 54 -6.34 -2.70 23.83
C ASP A 54 -7.61 -3.46 23.41
N LEU A 55 -7.65 -4.75 23.69
CA LEU A 55 -8.77 -5.61 23.27
C LEU A 55 -10.09 -5.31 24.02
N SER A 56 -10.07 -4.37 24.98
CA SER A 56 -11.23 -3.95 25.75
C SER A 56 -12.16 -3.00 24.96
N PRO A 57 -13.39 -2.77 25.44
CA PRO A 57 -14.28 -1.75 24.88
C PRO A 57 -13.74 -0.31 24.96
N ALA A 58 -12.72 -0.03 25.78
CA ALA A 58 -12.12 1.30 25.88
C ALA A 58 -11.40 1.75 24.59
N GLY A 59 -11.03 0.79 23.72
CA GLY A 59 -10.49 1.08 22.39
C GLY A 59 -11.55 1.32 21.30
N HIS A 60 -12.85 1.47 21.66
CA HIS A 60 -13.94 1.76 20.73
C HIS A 60 -13.73 3.07 19.98
N GLN A 61 -14.20 3.12 18.71
CA GLN A 61 -14.15 4.31 17.87
C GLN A 61 -15.50 4.51 17.15
N PRO A 62 -15.90 5.77 16.85
CA PRO A 62 -15.19 7.02 17.07
C PRO A 62 -14.89 7.26 18.56
N MET A 63 -13.64 7.68 18.85
CA MET A 63 -13.23 8.01 20.21
C MET A 63 -13.45 9.50 20.46
N VAL A 64 -14.20 9.83 21.51
CA VAL A 64 -14.56 11.21 21.87
C VAL A 64 -13.92 11.57 23.21
N ASP A 65 -13.25 12.71 23.23
CA ASP A 65 -12.62 13.27 24.43
C ASP A 65 -12.78 14.79 24.45
N ASN A 66 -13.79 15.26 25.20
CA ASN A 66 -14.24 16.65 25.24
C ASN A 66 -14.55 17.20 23.82
N GLU A 67 -13.79 18.20 23.34
CA GLU A 67 -14.00 18.85 22.04
C GLU A 67 -13.40 18.08 20.86
N LEU A 68 -12.74 16.94 21.09
CA LEU A 68 -12.09 16.18 20.04
C LEU A 68 -12.80 14.85 19.79
N SER A 69 -13.06 14.54 18.52
CA SER A 69 -13.62 13.26 18.09
C SER A 69 -12.74 12.66 16.99
N LEU A 70 -12.30 11.40 17.15
CA LEU A 70 -11.29 10.76 16.30
C LEU A 70 -11.80 9.45 15.72
N VAL A 71 -11.47 9.21 14.44
CA VAL A 71 -11.43 7.88 13.81
C VAL A 71 -10.03 7.62 13.26
N PHE A 72 -9.53 6.40 13.47
CA PHE A 72 -8.15 6.02 13.19
C PHE A 72 -8.05 4.63 12.57
N ASN A 73 -7.24 4.50 11.53
CA ASN A 73 -6.84 3.25 10.91
C ASN A 73 -5.31 3.17 10.90
N GLY A 74 -4.73 2.31 11.72
CA GLY A 74 -3.28 2.17 11.77
C GLY A 74 -2.75 1.57 13.06
N CYS A 75 -1.47 1.85 13.32
CA CYS A 75 -0.74 1.51 14.53
C CYS A 75 0.36 2.54 14.78
N ILE A 76 0.37 3.16 15.95
CA ILE A 76 1.46 4.03 16.42
C ILE A 76 2.41 3.17 17.24
N TYR A 77 3.52 2.75 16.65
CA TYR A 77 4.43 1.76 17.27
C TYR A 77 5.07 2.26 18.58
N ASN A 78 5.36 3.55 18.69
CA ASN A 78 5.93 4.15 19.89
C ASN A 78 4.87 4.68 20.89
N TYR A 79 3.61 4.22 20.79
CA TYR A 79 2.51 4.74 21.61
C TYR A 79 2.73 4.62 23.12
N LYS A 80 3.43 3.56 23.57
CA LYS A 80 3.72 3.37 25.01
C LYS A 80 4.59 4.50 25.56
N ALA A 81 5.69 4.82 24.86
CA ALA A 81 6.59 5.91 25.25
C ALA A 81 5.91 7.29 25.17
N LEU A 82 5.15 7.54 24.10
CA LEU A 82 4.37 8.78 23.97
C LEU A 82 3.33 8.91 25.08
N ARG A 83 2.70 7.82 25.48
CA ARG A 83 1.73 7.81 26.58
C ARG A 83 2.38 8.21 27.89
N GLU A 84 3.56 7.68 28.22
CA GLU A 84 4.32 8.06 29.42
C GLU A 84 4.72 9.54 29.40
N GLU A 85 5.20 10.04 28.27
CA GLU A 85 5.51 11.47 28.10
C GLU A 85 4.27 12.34 28.31
N LEU A 86 3.15 12.01 27.68
CA LEU A 86 1.88 12.75 27.81
C LEU A 86 1.33 12.74 29.25
N ILE A 87 1.45 11.63 29.95
CA ILE A 87 1.10 11.55 31.38
C ILE A 87 1.98 12.50 32.20
N SER A 88 3.29 12.55 31.92
CA SER A 88 4.22 13.49 32.59
C SER A 88 3.88 14.96 32.35
N LEU A 89 3.22 15.25 31.20
CA LEU A 89 2.71 16.57 30.83
C LEU A 89 1.28 16.84 31.36
N GLY A 90 0.73 15.95 32.19
CA GLY A 90 -0.56 16.12 32.84
C GLY A 90 -1.77 15.56 32.09
N GLN A 91 -1.56 14.85 30.98
CA GLN A 91 -2.67 14.19 30.29
C GLN A 91 -3.17 12.95 31.08
N VAL A 92 -4.48 12.75 31.09
CA VAL A 92 -5.12 11.62 31.77
C VAL A 92 -5.68 10.67 30.72
N PHE A 93 -5.39 9.37 30.86
CA PHE A 93 -5.80 8.31 29.94
C PHE A 93 -6.88 7.42 30.57
N GLN A 94 -7.82 6.96 29.75
CA GLN A 94 -8.89 6.04 30.14
C GLN A 94 -8.74 4.65 29.47
N SER A 95 -7.89 4.54 28.45
CA SER A 95 -7.60 3.30 27.71
C SER A 95 -6.11 3.00 27.65
N HIS A 96 -5.76 1.84 27.12
CA HIS A 96 -4.39 1.48 26.75
C HIS A 96 -4.15 1.59 25.23
N SER A 97 -5.12 2.14 24.49
CA SER A 97 -5.10 2.22 23.03
C SER A 97 -4.14 3.32 22.55
N ASP A 98 -3.46 3.05 21.43
CA ASP A 98 -2.73 4.05 20.65
C ASP A 98 -3.67 5.11 20.03
N THR A 99 -4.96 4.79 19.86
CA THR A 99 -6.00 5.75 19.44
C THR A 99 -6.11 6.92 20.42
N GLU A 100 -6.15 6.66 21.73
CA GLU A 100 -6.19 7.73 22.74
C GLU A 100 -4.89 8.54 22.76
N VAL A 101 -3.75 7.90 22.49
CA VAL A 101 -2.46 8.61 22.37
C VAL A 101 -2.52 9.66 21.25
N ILE A 102 -3.16 9.37 20.11
CA ILE A 102 -3.33 10.36 19.02
C ILE A 102 -4.15 11.57 19.51
N LEU A 103 -5.27 11.36 20.19
CA LEU A 103 -6.10 12.45 20.72
C LEU A 103 -5.35 13.33 21.72
N LYS A 104 -4.66 12.70 22.69
CA LYS A 104 -3.89 13.44 23.71
C LYS A 104 -2.67 14.15 23.09
N ALA A 105 -2.03 13.55 22.09
CA ALA A 105 -0.92 14.15 21.36
C ALA A 105 -1.38 15.37 20.54
N TYR A 106 -2.52 15.27 19.84
CA TYR A 106 -3.08 16.40 19.11
C TYR A 106 -3.47 17.55 20.06
N ARG A 107 -4.10 17.25 21.18
CA ARG A 107 -4.40 18.25 22.22
C ARG A 107 -3.14 18.95 22.73
N GLN A 108 -2.05 18.20 22.93
CA GLN A 108 -0.81 18.72 23.52
C GLN A 108 0.05 19.49 22.50
N TRP A 109 0.14 19.01 21.27
CA TRP A 109 1.11 19.50 20.27
C TRP A 109 0.48 19.97 18.96
N GLY A 110 -0.85 19.91 18.83
CA GLY A 110 -1.55 20.26 17.59
C GLY A 110 -1.04 19.42 16.42
N LEU A 111 -0.85 20.03 15.26
CA LEU A 111 -0.38 19.35 14.04
C LEU A 111 1.05 18.79 14.17
N GLU A 112 1.86 19.27 15.11
CA GLU A 112 3.23 18.76 15.32
C GLU A 112 3.25 17.35 15.95
N CYS A 113 2.10 16.81 16.38
CA CYS A 113 2.01 15.45 16.93
C CYS A 113 2.49 14.40 15.92
N THR A 114 2.23 14.57 14.61
CA THR A 114 2.63 13.61 13.57
C THR A 114 4.15 13.46 13.41
N SER A 115 4.93 14.49 13.72
CA SER A 115 6.39 14.43 13.69
C SER A 115 6.95 13.47 14.75
N ARG A 116 6.18 13.25 15.83
CA ARG A 116 6.54 12.38 16.97
C ARG A 116 6.07 10.93 16.79
N PHE A 117 5.13 10.69 15.88
CA PHE A 117 4.60 9.35 15.66
C PHE A 117 5.56 8.48 14.85
N GLU A 118 5.84 7.30 15.37
CA GLU A 118 6.47 6.21 14.64
C GLU A 118 5.36 5.19 14.33
N GLY A 119 4.97 5.07 13.06
CA GLY A 119 3.82 4.21 12.76
C GLY A 119 3.35 4.25 11.32
N MET A 120 2.31 3.50 11.08
CA MET A 120 1.51 3.50 9.86
C MET A 120 0.11 3.96 10.23
N PHE A 121 -0.39 5.02 9.62
CA PHE A 121 -1.64 5.61 10.05
C PHE A 121 -2.37 6.43 8.99
N ALA A 122 -3.68 6.39 9.08
CA ALA A 122 -4.57 7.39 8.55
C ALA A 122 -5.60 7.71 9.65
N PHE A 123 -5.83 8.97 9.93
CA PHE A 123 -6.84 9.36 10.90
C PHE A 123 -7.53 10.66 10.52
N ALA A 124 -8.72 10.86 11.11
CA ALA A 124 -9.46 12.09 11.01
C ALA A 124 -9.92 12.53 12.40
N ILE A 125 -9.67 13.79 12.75
CA ILE A 125 -10.08 14.42 13.99
C ILE A 125 -11.05 15.56 13.66
N TRP A 126 -12.22 15.56 14.28
CA TRP A 126 -13.04 16.74 14.42
C TRP A 126 -12.61 17.51 15.67
N ASP A 127 -12.24 18.76 15.46
CA ASP A 127 -11.88 19.71 16.52
C ASP A 127 -13.05 20.72 16.66
N ASP A 128 -13.91 20.50 17.64
CA ASP A 128 -15.13 21.29 17.86
C ASP A 128 -14.80 22.71 18.31
N HIS A 129 -13.66 22.92 18.97
CA HIS A 129 -13.22 24.25 19.41
C HIS A 129 -12.86 25.15 18.22
N HIS A 130 -12.21 24.60 17.20
CA HIS A 130 -11.83 25.31 15.99
C HIS A 130 -12.85 25.10 14.86
N GLU A 131 -13.86 24.26 15.07
CA GLU A 131 -14.85 23.84 14.07
C GLU A 131 -14.20 23.32 12.78
N GLN A 132 -13.10 22.56 12.89
CA GLN A 132 -12.33 22.08 11.74
C GLN A 132 -12.19 20.57 11.72
N LEU A 133 -12.18 20.00 10.52
CA LEU A 133 -11.82 18.60 10.28
C LEU A 133 -10.36 18.54 9.87
N VAL A 134 -9.54 17.81 10.63
CA VAL A 134 -8.14 17.58 10.31
C VAL A 134 -7.91 16.11 10.00
N MET A 135 -7.29 15.81 8.88
CA MET A 135 -6.97 14.46 8.43
C MET A 135 -5.47 14.32 8.20
N ALA A 136 -4.87 13.20 8.59
CA ALA A 136 -3.46 12.94 8.36
C ALA A 136 -3.22 11.55 7.79
N ARG A 137 -2.19 11.41 6.94
CA ARG A 137 -1.71 10.16 6.40
C ARG A 137 -0.24 9.96 6.70
N ASP A 138 0.18 8.74 7.01
CA ASP A 138 1.56 8.40 7.38
C ASP A 138 2.59 8.72 6.28
N ARG A 139 3.87 8.70 6.66
CA ARG A 139 5.01 9.14 5.83
C ARG A 139 5.11 8.43 4.48
N PHE A 140 4.79 7.13 4.43
CA PHE A 140 4.86 6.31 3.22
C PHE A 140 3.48 5.95 2.66
N GLY A 141 2.39 6.54 3.20
CA GLY A 141 1.04 6.25 2.76
C GLY A 141 0.63 4.79 2.94
N ILE A 142 1.20 4.10 3.94
CA ILE A 142 0.92 2.68 4.23
C ILE A 142 -0.57 2.49 4.48
N LYS A 143 -1.19 3.43 5.21
CA LYS A 143 -2.64 3.41 5.39
C LYS A 143 -3.33 4.29 4.37
N PRO A 144 -4.36 3.75 3.69
CA PRO A 144 -5.10 4.51 2.68
C PRO A 144 -6.00 5.57 3.33
N LEU A 145 -6.09 6.73 2.67
CA LEU A 145 -7.06 7.77 2.99
C LEU A 145 -7.52 8.44 1.69
N TYR A 146 -8.75 8.13 1.32
CA TYR A 146 -9.44 8.70 0.17
C TYR A 146 -10.42 9.77 0.64
N TYR A 147 -10.66 10.79 -0.19
CA TYR A 147 -11.68 11.81 0.06
C TYR A 147 -12.37 12.24 -1.23
N ALA A 148 -13.61 12.66 -1.11
CA ALA A 148 -14.44 13.14 -2.20
C ALA A 148 -14.99 14.52 -1.86
N PRO A 149 -14.50 15.59 -2.50
CA PRO A 149 -15.16 16.90 -2.45
C PRO A 149 -16.56 16.81 -3.09
N LEU A 150 -17.55 17.39 -2.42
CA LEU A 150 -18.94 17.42 -2.84
C LEU A 150 -19.41 18.87 -2.91
N ASP A 151 -20.59 19.11 -3.50
CA ASP A 151 -21.21 20.43 -3.46
C ASP A 151 -21.62 20.79 -2.02
N GLY A 152 -20.83 21.66 -1.38
CA GLY A 152 -21.03 22.10 0.00
C GLY A 152 -20.62 21.09 1.07
N GLY A 153 -19.78 20.10 0.76
CA GLY A 153 -19.32 19.11 1.72
C GLY A 153 -18.08 18.32 1.27
N ILE A 154 -17.62 17.43 2.14
CA ILE A 154 -16.57 16.44 1.87
C ILE A 154 -16.92 15.11 2.52
N ARG A 155 -16.62 14.01 1.86
CA ARG A 155 -16.58 12.67 2.45
C ARG A 155 -15.17 12.10 2.41
N PHE A 156 -14.85 11.23 3.36
CA PHE A 156 -13.57 10.53 3.40
C PHE A 156 -13.74 9.09 3.88
N ALA A 157 -12.87 8.20 3.43
CA ALA A 157 -12.88 6.79 3.83
C ALA A 157 -11.54 6.09 3.58
N SER A 158 -11.38 4.91 4.16
CA SER A 158 -10.23 4.02 3.96
C SER A 158 -10.20 3.35 2.58
N ASN A 159 -11.31 3.28 1.85
CA ASN A 159 -11.38 2.71 0.50
C ASN A 159 -12.39 3.47 -0.37
N THR A 160 -12.29 3.30 -1.68
CA THR A 160 -13.17 3.97 -2.65
C THR A 160 -14.58 3.40 -2.63
N GLN A 161 -14.75 2.12 -2.33
CA GLN A 161 -16.06 1.46 -2.25
C GLN A 161 -16.96 2.09 -1.19
N ALA A 162 -16.38 2.49 -0.05
CA ALA A 162 -17.14 3.18 0.99
C ALA A 162 -17.65 4.55 0.50
N LEU A 163 -16.81 5.32 -0.19
CA LEU A 163 -17.20 6.60 -0.76
C LEU A 163 -18.32 6.43 -1.80
N LEU A 164 -18.16 5.46 -2.71
CA LEU A 164 -19.15 5.17 -3.76
C LEU A 164 -20.50 4.73 -3.18
N ALA A 165 -20.48 3.93 -2.10
CA ALA A 165 -21.72 3.46 -1.45
C ALA A 165 -22.58 4.57 -0.85
N ALA A 166 -21.96 5.69 -0.46
CA ALA A 166 -22.70 6.86 0.04
C ALA A 166 -23.38 7.67 -1.08
N GLY A 167 -23.03 7.41 -2.34
CA GLY A 167 -23.60 8.08 -3.51
C GLY A 167 -23.18 9.55 -3.70
N GLY A 168 -23.65 10.18 -4.79
CA GLY A 168 -23.40 11.60 -5.05
C GLY A 168 -21.98 11.97 -5.46
N ILE A 169 -21.15 10.99 -5.81
CA ILE A 169 -19.76 11.19 -6.25
C ILE A 169 -19.69 11.14 -7.77
N ASP A 170 -18.91 12.03 -8.37
CA ASP A 170 -18.60 11.98 -9.79
C ASP A 170 -17.74 10.74 -10.10
N THR A 171 -18.33 9.80 -10.83
CA THR A 171 -17.69 8.54 -11.24
C THR A 171 -17.14 8.58 -12.67
N GLU A 172 -17.09 9.76 -13.31
CA GLU A 172 -16.39 9.89 -14.58
C GLU A 172 -14.89 9.56 -14.42
N ILE A 173 -14.34 9.00 -15.49
CA ILE A 173 -12.91 8.65 -15.52
C ILE A 173 -12.08 9.93 -15.55
N ASP A 174 -11.10 10.04 -14.67
CA ASP A 174 -10.09 11.11 -14.70
C ASP A 174 -9.05 10.79 -15.80
N PRO A 175 -8.94 11.60 -16.88
CA PRO A 175 -7.96 11.34 -17.94
C PRO A 175 -6.50 11.33 -17.42
N ILE A 176 -6.20 12.11 -16.37
CA ILE A 176 -4.88 12.11 -15.71
C ILE A 176 -4.66 10.77 -14.99
N GLY A 177 -5.65 10.34 -14.20
CA GLY A 177 -5.62 9.04 -13.54
C GLY A 177 -5.52 7.89 -14.54
N LEU A 178 -6.24 7.95 -15.67
CA LEU A 178 -6.18 6.95 -16.74
C LEU A 178 -4.81 6.91 -17.43
N HIS A 179 -4.16 8.07 -17.62
CA HIS A 179 -2.82 8.13 -18.19
C HIS A 179 -1.83 7.40 -17.27
N PHE A 180 -1.80 7.73 -15.98
CA PHE A 180 -0.95 7.05 -15.00
C PHE A 180 -1.27 5.54 -14.91
N GLN A 181 -2.56 5.18 -14.86
CA GLN A 181 -3.01 3.78 -14.76
C GLN A 181 -2.41 2.89 -15.86
N LEU A 182 -2.30 3.41 -17.08
CA LEU A 182 -1.88 2.63 -18.24
C LEU A 182 -0.40 2.79 -18.61
N THR A 183 0.28 3.81 -18.09
CA THR A 183 1.69 4.10 -18.40
C THR A 183 2.63 3.84 -17.23
N LEU A 184 2.16 3.89 -15.98
CA LEU A 184 2.99 3.81 -14.78
C LEU A 184 2.61 2.60 -13.89
N HIS A 185 2.37 1.45 -14.49
CA HIS A 185 2.08 0.18 -13.80
C HIS A 185 0.93 0.26 -12.78
N ALA A 186 -0.18 0.93 -13.17
CA ALA A 186 -1.32 1.21 -12.31
C ALA A 186 -1.01 2.03 -11.04
N VAL A 187 0.15 2.65 -10.96
CA VAL A 187 0.46 3.65 -9.95
C VAL A 187 -0.17 4.97 -10.38
N ILE A 188 -1.17 5.43 -9.66
CA ILE A 188 -1.80 6.74 -9.87
C ILE A 188 -1.34 7.64 -8.71
N PRO A 189 -0.37 8.54 -8.89
CA PRO A 189 0.13 9.37 -7.79
C PRO A 189 -0.97 10.24 -7.18
N ALA A 190 -0.97 10.34 -5.85
CA ALA A 190 -1.85 11.28 -5.15
C ALA A 190 -1.64 12.72 -5.68
N PRO A 191 -2.68 13.56 -5.76
CA PRO A 191 -4.04 13.34 -5.25
C PRO A 191 -4.98 12.59 -6.20
N HIS A 192 -4.53 12.15 -7.37
CA HIS A 192 -5.37 11.54 -8.39
C HIS A 192 -5.81 10.13 -8.02
N THR A 193 -6.97 9.73 -8.57
CA THR A 193 -7.45 8.35 -8.68
C THR A 193 -7.96 8.13 -10.10
N ILE A 194 -8.43 6.92 -10.40
CA ILE A 194 -9.07 6.65 -11.71
C ILE A 194 -10.41 7.39 -11.90
N LEU A 195 -11.03 7.88 -10.82
CA LEU A 195 -12.32 8.58 -10.83
C LEU A 195 -12.13 10.07 -10.50
N LYS A 196 -12.77 10.96 -11.26
CA LYS A 196 -12.68 12.42 -11.08
C LYS A 196 -13.09 12.88 -9.68
N GLY A 197 -14.18 12.31 -9.15
CA GLY A 197 -14.77 12.73 -7.87
C GLY A 197 -14.05 12.21 -6.64
N ILE A 198 -13.03 11.34 -6.78
CA ILE A 198 -12.30 10.77 -5.65
C ILE A 198 -10.83 11.21 -5.71
N LYS A 199 -10.31 11.60 -4.56
CA LYS A 199 -8.90 12.00 -4.39
C LYS A 199 -8.25 11.16 -3.29
N LYS A 200 -6.91 11.11 -3.30
CA LYS A 200 -6.09 10.52 -2.23
C LYS A 200 -5.35 11.62 -1.48
N LEU A 201 -5.28 11.50 -0.15
CA LEU A 201 -4.36 12.34 0.60
C LEU A 201 -2.92 11.85 0.36
N GLU A 202 -2.02 12.79 0.08
CA GLU A 202 -0.62 12.50 -0.15
C GLU A 202 0.06 11.92 1.10
N PRO A 203 1.03 10.99 0.97
CA PRO A 203 1.84 10.53 2.09
C PRO A 203 2.55 11.68 2.80
N GLY A 204 2.66 11.62 4.13
CA GLY A 204 3.33 12.65 4.92
C GLY A 204 2.62 14.00 4.95
N HIS A 205 1.30 14.02 4.74
CA HIS A 205 0.51 15.26 4.69
C HIS A 205 -0.65 15.28 5.67
N TRP A 206 -1.01 16.50 6.03
CA TRP A 206 -2.29 16.88 6.61
C TRP A 206 -3.22 17.45 5.53
N LEU A 207 -4.51 17.19 5.69
CA LEU A 207 -5.60 17.92 5.02
C LEU A 207 -6.48 18.54 6.10
N ILE A 208 -6.59 19.86 6.09
CA ILE A 208 -7.38 20.65 7.05
C ILE A 208 -8.55 21.25 6.28
N VAL A 209 -9.77 21.02 6.78
CA VAL A 209 -11.00 21.54 6.20
C VAL A 209 -11.65 22.46 7.22
N ASN A 210 -11.76 23.74 6.87
CA ASN A 210 -12.34 24.77 7.69
C ASN A 210 -13.90 24.77 7.59
N PRO A 211 -14.59 25.47 8.51
CA PRO A 211 -16.06 25.56 8.52
C PRO A 211 -16.67 26.15 7.26
N ASP A 212 -15.91 26.96 6.51
CA ASP A 212 -16.34 27.57 5.24
C ASP A 212 -16.05 26.70 4.01
N GLY A 213 -15.50 25.50 4.22
CA GLY A 213 -15.14 24.55 3.16
C GLY A 213 -13.78 24.80 2.53
N GLN A 214 -12.99 25.78 3.00
CA GLN A 214 -11.63 25.94 2.54
C GLN A 214 -10.77 24.76 2.99
N MET A 215 -9.99 24.20 2.06
CA MET A 215 -9.10 23.06 2.29
C MET A 215 -7.65 23.47 2.17
N PHE A 216 -6.86 23.11 3.20
CA PHE A 216 -5.44 23.38 3.23
C PHE A 216 -4.67 22.06 3.39
N LYS A 217 -3.64 21.86 2.56
CA LYS A 217 -2.68 20.75 2.73
C LYS A 217 -1.40 21.27 3.36
N LYS A 218 -0.87 20.51 4.34
CA LYS A 218 0.43 20.79 4.97
C LYS A 218 1.26 19.52 4.93
N GLN A 219 2.39 19.56 4.25
CA GLN A 219 3.39 18.50 4.32
C GLN A 219 4.10 18.58 5.67
N TYR A 220 4.17 17.47 6.39
CA TYR A 220 4.89 17.38 7.67
C TYR A 220 6.18 16.58 7.57
N TRP A 221 6.36 15.83 6.48
CA TRP A 221 7.54 14.99 6.26
C TRP A 221 7.87 14.85 4.77
N SER A 222 9.17 14.80 4.46
CA SER A 222 9.70 14.44 3.15
C SER A 222 10.98 13.62 3.31
N LEU A 223 11.23 12.69 2.39
CA LEU A 223 12.41 11.83 2.42
C LEU A 223 13.62 12.52 1.79
N ASN A 224 14.69 12.63 2.57
CA ASN A 224 16.01 13.08 2.09
C ASN A 224 16.87 11.85 1.74
N ALA A 225 17.55 11.90 0.60
CA ALA A 225 18.44 10.85 0.08
C ALA A 225 19.89 11.39 -0.14
N GLN A 226 20.31 12.36 0.66
CA GLN A 226 21.66 12.93 0.64
C GLN A 226 22.57 12.19 1.63
N ARG A 227 23.87 12.22 1.33
CA ARG A 227 24.87 11.63 2.24
C ARG A 227 24.97 12.42 3.54
N PRO A 228 25.25 11.73 4.67
CA PRO A 228 25.46 12.43 5.94
C PRO A 228 26.72 13.29 5.90
N GLU A 229 26.72 14.41 6.62
CA GLU A 229 27.88 15.29 6.73
C GLU A 229 29.14 14.55 7.22
N LYS A 230 28.98 13.60 8.14
CA LYS A 230 30.06 12.75 8.63
C LYS A 230 30.07 11.44 7.85
N PRO A 231 31.10 11.19 7.02
CA PRO A 231 31.23 9.93 6.31
C PRO A 231 31.23 8.72 7.28
N MET A 232 30.52 7.69 6.91
CA MET A 232 30.52 6.40 7.61
C MET A 232 31.29 5.39 6.77
N ASP A 233 32.10 4.55 7.41
CA ASP A 233 32.69 3.41 6.74
C ASP A 233 31.67 2.27 6.56
N GLN A 234 32.05 1.28 5.78
CA GLN A 234 31.18 0.16 5.46
C GLN A 234 30.69 -0.61 6.69
N GLN A 235 31.56 -0.79 7.71
CA GLN A 235 31.19 -1.52 8.92
C GLN A 235 30.20 -0.72 9.77
N ALA A 236 30.37 0.60 9.82
CA ALA A 236 29.43 1.49 10.49
C ALA A 236 28.03 1.46 9.82
N TRP A 237 27.97 1.45 8.48
CA TRP A 237 26.72 1.28 7.74
C TRP A 237 26.03 -0.04 8.04
N LEU A 238 26.80 -1.16 8.02
CA LEU A 238 26.27 -2.49 8.34
C LEU A 238 25.69 -2.54 9.76
N SER A 239 26.45 -2.04 10.74
CA SER A 239 26.04 -2.07 12.15
C SER A 239 24.80 -1.19 12.40
N ALA A 240 24.78 0.04 11.86
CA ALA A 240 23.65 0.95 12.02
C ALA A 240 22.37 0.42 11.34
N THR A 241 22.51 -0.13 10.12
CA THR A 241 21.37 -0.70 9.39
C THR A 241 20.83 -1.95 10.07
N HIS A 242 21.71 -2.84 10.59
CA HIS A 242 21.27 -4.02 11.33
C HIS A 242 20.49 -3.63 12.58
N GLU A 243 20.99 -2.68 13.38
CA GLU A 243 20.28 -2.21 14.58
C GLU A 243 18.94 -1.55 14.22
N ALA A 244 18.89 -0.70 13.18
CA ALA A 244 17.64 -0.09 12.73
C ALA A 244 16.62 -1.14 12.26
N LEU A 245 17.05 -2.20 11.56
CA LEU A 245 16.19 -3.32 11.17
C LEU A 245 15.64 -4.09 12.39
N LYS A 246 16.50 -4.38 13.38
CA LYS A 246 16.05 -5.02 14.64
C LYS A 246 14.99 -4.19 15.33
N GLN A 247 15.23 -2.89 15.47
CA GLN A 247 14.26 -1.97 16.08
C GLN A 247 12.96 -1.91 15.28
N ALA A 248 13.04 -1.87 13.95
CA ALA A 248 11.87 -1.87 13.07
C ALA A 248 11.01 -3.13 13.25
N VAL A 249 11.62 -4.31 13.36
CA VAL A 249 10.93 -5.57 13.62
C VAL A 249 10.39 -5.62 15.05
N TYR A 250 11.19 -5.25 16.04
CA TYR A 250 10.81 -5.28 17.45
C TYR A 250 9.60 -4.39 17.76
N LYS A 251 9.60 -3.13 17.30
CA LYS A 251 8.48 -2.20 17.48
C LYS A 251 7.17 -2.78 16.94
N ARG A 252 7.22 -3.49 15.82
CA ARG A 252 6.05 -4.11 15.19
C ARG A 252 5.57 -5.37 15.89
N LEU A 253 6.44 -6.04 16.64
CA LEU A 253 6.07 -7.13 17.53
C LEU A 253 5.49 -6.58 18.84
N ASP A 254 6.14 -5.60 19.47
CA ASP A 254 5.79 -5.05 20.80
C ASP A 254 4.45 -4.29 20.81
N ALA A 255 4.06 -3.72 19.66
CA ALA A 255 2.80 -2.98 19.54
C ALA A 255 1.62 -3.88 19.14
N ALA A 256 1.48 -5.06 19.75
CA ALA A 256 0.35 -5.96 19.53
C ALA A 256 0.02 -6.74 20.81
N ASP A 257 -1.27 -6.77 21.17
CA ASP A 257 -1.80 -7.60 22.26
C ASP A 257 -2.35 -8.96 21.74
N VAL A 258 -2.07 -9.28 20.47
CA VAL A 258 -2.45 -10.51 19.78
C VAL A 258 -1.22 -11.16 19.13
N PRO A 259 -1.25 -12.47 18.83
CA PRO A 259 -0.14 -13.12 18.12
C PRO A 259 0.16 -12.46 16.77
N VAL A 260 1.46 -12.30 16.47
CA VAL A 260 1.98 -11.76 15.21
C VAL A 260 2.62 -12.89 14.41
N GLY A 261 2.21 -13.06 13.16
CA GLY A 261 2.79 -14.01 12.22
C GLY A 261 3.75 -13.36 11.20
N VAL A 262 4.34 -14.16 10.34
CA VAL A 262 5.19 -13.69 9.22
C VAL A 262 4.75 -14.37 7.92
N LEU A 263 4.53 -13.58 6.87
CA LEU A 263 4.37 -14.10 5.52
C LEU A 263 5.74 -14.50 4.99
N LEU A 264 6.03 -15.81 4.93
CA LEU A 264 7.33 -16.37 4.59
C LEU A 264 7.33 -16.90 3.16
N SER A 265 7.80 -16.10 2.19
CA SER A 265 7.92 -16.52 0.78
C SER A 265 9.14 -17.38 0.47
N GLY A 266 10.07 -17.56 1.42
CA GLY A 266 11.37 -18.16 1.16
C GLY A 266 12.36 -17.20 0.47
N GLY A 267 12.02 -15.92 0.30
CA GLY A 267 12.93 -14.86 -0.13
C GLY A 267 13.75 -14.29 1.03
N LEU A 268 14.84 -13.58 0.69
CA LEU A 268 15.74 -12.94 1.65
C LEU A 268 14.99 -12.11 2.69
N ASP A 269 14.09 -11.24 2.24
CA ASP A 269 13.44 -10.22 3.07
C ASP A 269 12.55 -10.84 4.14
N SER A 270 11.65 -11.74 3.75
CA SER A 270 10.76 -12.44 4.68
C SER A 270 11.52 -13.36 5.64
N SER A 271 12.59 -13.98 5.15
CA SER A 271 13.47 -14.85 5.94
C SER A 271 14.26 -14.06 6.99
N LEU A 272 14.72 -12.85 6.62
CA LEU A 272 15.42 -11.96 7.53
C LEU A 272 14.50 -11.47 8.66
N ILE A 273 13.22 -11.19 8.38
CA ILE A 273 12.23 -10.84 9.42
C ILE A 273 12.13 -11.97 10.46
N VAL A 274 12.06 -13.24 10.02
CA VAL A 274 12.01 -14.39 10.95
C VAL A 274 13.26 -14.45 11.80
N GLY A 275 14.45 -14.27 11.20
CA GLY A 275 15.72 -14.27 11.94
C GLY A 275 15.80 -13.14 12.97
N LEU A 276 15.40 -11.93 12.60
CA LEU A 276 15.39 -10.77 13.50
C LEU A 276 14.36 -10.91 14.64
N LEU A 277 13.22 -11.55 14.40
CA LEU A 277 12.27 -11.90 15.47
C LEU A 277 12.90 -12.88 16.47
N ALA A 278 13.61 -13.88 15.98
CA ALA A 278 14.32 -14.83 16.84
C ALA A 278 15.43 -14.13 17.65
N GLU A 279 16.21 -13.22 17.05
CA GLU A 279 17.19 -12.38 17.76
C GLU A 279 16.55 -11.46 18.81
N ALA A 280 15.32 -10.99 18.57
CA ALA A 280 14.55 -10.23 19.55
C ALA A 280 13.97 -11.09 20.68
N GLY A 281 14.22 -12.41 20.68
CA GLY A 281 13.74 -13.34 21.69
C GLY A 281 12.28 -13.77 21.51
N ALA A 282 11.68 -13.55 20.35
CA ALA A 282 10.32 -13.98 20.07
C ALA A 282 10.21 -15.52 20.18
N GLN A 283 9.23 -15.99 20.94
CA GLN A 283 8.90 -17.40 21.08
C GLN A 283 7.74 -17.77 20.18
N ASP A 284 7.66 -19.03 19.76
CA ASP A 284 6.52 -19.55 19.00
C ASP A 284 6.21 -18.76 17.71
N ILE A 285 7.26 -18.39 16.96
CA ILE A 285 7.12 -17.63 15.71
C ILE A 285 6.22 -18.42 14.73
N ARG A 286 5.11 -17.82 14.31
CA ARG A 286 4.20 -18.37 13.32
C ARG A 286 4.56 -17.87 11.93
N THR A 287 4.71 -18.80 10.97
CA THR A 287 5.06 -18.46 9.59
C THR A 287 4.08 -19.08 8.61
N PHE A 288 3.79 -18.36 7.53
CA PHE A 288 2.80 -18.75 6.55
C PHE A 288 3.36 -18.63 5.15
N SER A 289 3.22 -19.70 4.35
CA SER A 289 3.61 -19.72 2.94
C SER A 289 2.45 -20.20 2.08
N ILE A 290 2.35 -19.64 0.88
CA ILE A 290 1.43 -20.10 -0.15
C ILE A 290 2.22 -20.61 -1.36
N GLY A 291 1.71 -21.64 -2.00
CA GLY A 291 2.14 -22.12 -3.29
C GLY A 291 0.94 -22.49 -4.13
N PHE A 292 1.18 -22.72 -5.41
CA PHE A 292 0.20 -23.18 -6.38
C PHE A 292 0.62 -24.55 -6.91
N GLU A 293 -0.25 -25.22 -7.63
CA GLU A 293 0.12 -26.42 -8.35
C GLU A 293 1.14 -26.11 -9.43
N ASP A 294 2.08 -27.04 -9.64
CA ASP A 294 3.08 -26.91 -10.70
C ASP A 294 2.40 -26.85 -12.09
N ALA A 295 2.94 -26.01 -12.97
CA ALA A 295 2.64 -26.02 -14.39
C ALA A 295 3.76 -26.71 -15.16
N PRO A 296 3.51 -27.18 -16.41
CA PRO A 296 4.56 -27.82 -17.21
C PRO A 296 5.80 -26.96 -17.40
N GLU A 297 5.66 -25.64 -17.39
CA GLU A 297 6.71 -24.67 -17.65
C GLU A 297 7.44 -24.19 -16.39
N GLU A 298 6.81 -24.34 -15.20
CA GLU A 298 7.40 -23.81 -13.95
C GLU A 298 6.82 -24.46 -12.68
N LYS A 299 7.62 -24.43 -11.61
CA LYS A 299 7.17 -24.80 -10.27
C LYS A 299 6.17 -23.76 -9.73
N GLY A 300 5.09 -24.22 -9.08
CA GLY A 300 4.09 -23.39 -8.43
C GLY A 300 4.46 -22.94 -7.02
N SER A 301 5.60 -23.35 -6.46
CA SER A 301 5.98 -22.99 -5.10
C SER A 301 7.50 -22.85 -4.93
N GLU A 302 7.89 -22.10 -3.89
CA GLU A 302 9.27 -21.91 -3.45
C GLU A 302 9.48 -22.49 -2.03
N PHE A 303 8.72 -23.51 -1.65
CA PHE A 303 8.76 -24.08 -0.30
C PHE A 303 10.13 -24.63 0.10
N GLU A 304 10.95 -25.07 -0.86
CA GLU A 304 12.32 -25.55 -0.59
C GLU A 304 13.16 -24.50 0.18
N TYR A 305 12.95 -23.21 -0.06
CA TYR A 305 13.67 -22.14 0.63
C TYR A 305 13.02 -21.73 1.95
N SER A 306 11.68 -21.67 2.01
CA SER A 306 11.00 -21.40 3.28
C SER A 306 11.26 -22.50 4.30
N ASP A 307 11.38 -23.78 3.88
CA ASP A 307 11.67 -24.91 4.75
C ASP A 307 13.03 -24.81 5.45
N LEU A 308 14.05 -24.29 4.77
CA LEU A 308 15.36 -24.05 5.39
C LEU A 308 15.27 -23.04 6.55
N VAL A 309 14.43 -22.04 6.43
CA VAL A 309 14.19 -21.04 7.48
C VAL A 309 13.38 -21.64 8.62
N VAL A 310 12.35 -22.41 8.30
CA VAL A 310 11.52 -23.15 9.26
C VAL A 310 12.36 -24.12 10.08
N GLU A 311 13.23 -24.89 9.42
CA GLU A 311 14.14 -25.83 10.10
C GLU A 311 15.11 -25.11 11.03
N ARG A 312 15.71 -23.98 10.58
CA ARG A 312 16.68 -23.21 11.37
C ARG A 312 16.06 -22.61 12.63
N TYR A 313 14.85 -22.06 12.52
CA TYR A 313 14.19 -21.29 13.61
C TYR A 313 13.07 -22.06 14.30
N GLN A 314 12.78 -23.29 13.87
CA GLN A 314 11.74 -24.16 14.44
C GLN A 314 10.37 -23.43 14.56
N THR A 315 10.00 -22.70 13.49
CA THR A 315 8.75 -21.92 13.49
C THR A 315 7.52 -22.82 13.40
N LYS A 316 6.41 -22.33 13.92
CA LYS A 316 5.07 -22.95 13.68
C LYS A 316 4.62 -22.59 12.28
N HIS A 317 4.95 -23.44 11.31
CA HIS A 317 4.80 -23.17 9.88
C HIS A 317 3.53 -23.76 9.29
N HIS A 318 2.80 -22.93 8.53
CA HIS A 318 1.62 -23.31 7.76
C HIS A 318 1.88 -23.13 6.27
N LYS A 319 1.73 -24.19 5.48
CA LYS A 319 1.82 -24.20 4.02
C LYS A 319 0.43 -24.36 3.42
N TYR A 320 0.08 -23.47 2.51
CA TYR A 320 -1.14 -23.54 1.75
C TYR A 320 -0.82 -23.77 0.28
N ILE A 321 -1.39 -24.83 -0.31
CA ILE A 321 -1.31 -25.10 -1.74
C ILE A 321 -2.68 -24.82 -2.34
N VAL A 322 -2.73 -23.85 -3.26
CA VAL A 322 -3.95 -23.46 -3.96
C VAL A 322 -4.00 -24.15 -5.32
N PRO A 323 -5.07 -24.93 -5.60
CA PRO A 323 -5.28 -25.49 -6.93
C PRO A 323 -5.38 -24.38 -7.99
N ASN A 324 -4.71 -24.57 -9.13
CA ASN A 324 -4.76 -23.59 -10.23
C ASN A 324 -6.21 -23.33 -10.71
N SER A 325 -7.08 -24.35 -10.61
CA SER A 325 -8.50 -24.27 -10.94
C SER A 325 -9.31 -23.32 -10.04
N GLU A 326 -8.81 -22.99 -8.84
CA GLU A 326 -9.48 -22.06 -7.92
C GLU A 326 -9.11 -20.59 -8.16
N VAL A 327 -8.01 -20.32 -8.86
CA VAL A 327 -7.48 -18.94 -9.00
C VAL A 327 -8.42 -18.06 -9.81
N LEU A 328 -8.80 -18.50 -11.01
CA LEU A 328 -9.64 -17.70 -11.91
C LEU A 328 -11.05 -17.45 -11.37
N PRO A 329 -11.77 -18.42 -10.75
CA PRO A 329 -13.07 -18.17 -10.11
C PRO A 329 -13.01 -17.16 -8.94
N ARG A 330 -11.86 -17.03 -8.27
CA ARG A 330 -11.68 -16.13 -7.13
C ARG A 330 -11.20 -14.73 -7.54
N LEU A 331 -10.75 -14.56 -8.78
CA LEU A 331 -10.26 -13.29 -9.32
C LEU A 331 -11.27 -12.14 -9.21
N PRO A 332 -12.57 -12.29 -9.55
CA PRO A 332 -13.54 -11.22 -9.37
C PRO A 332 -13.67 -10.72 -7.92
N GLN A 333 -13.58 -11.62 -6.94
CA GLN A 333 -13.66 -11.26 -5.53
C GLN A 333 -12.43 -10.49 -5.06
N ALA A 334 -11.24 -10.85 -5.56
CA ALA A 334 -10.02 -10.10 -5.30
C ALA A 334 -10.09 -8.68 -5.89
N ILE A 335 -10.69 -8.54 -7.08
CA ILE A 335 -10.90 -7.22 -7.73
C ILE A 335 -11.92 -6.38 -6.96
N ASP A 336 -12.97 -6.97 -6.37
CA ASP A 336 -13.90 -6.25 -5.50
C ASP A 336 -13.21 -5.65 -4.26
N ALA A 337 -12.13 -6.28 -3.80
CA ALA A 337 -11.35 -5.80 -2.66
C ALA A 337 -10.34 -4.68 -3.02
N MET A 338 -10.09 -4.42 -4.31
CA MET A 338 -9.17 -3.38 -4.77
C MET A 338 -9.83 -2.00 -4.67
N SER A 339 -9.27 -1.10 -3.87
CA SER A 339 -9.71 0.30 -3.81
C SER A 339 -9.52 1.03 -5.14
N GLU A 340 -8.52 0.65 -5.92
CA GLU A 340 -8.24 1.07 -7.30
C GLU A 340 -7.73 -0.14 -8.10
N PRO A 341 -7.80 -0.14 -9.44
CA PRO A 341 -7.32 -1.27 -10.24
C PRO A 341 -5.81 -1.49 -10.04
N MET A 342 -5.39 -2.68 -9.60
CA MET A 342 -4.00 -3.05 -9.36
C MET A 342 -3.59 -4.18 -10.30
N VAL A 343 -2.64 -3.93 -11.21
CA VAL A 343 -2.28 -4.86 -12.30
C VAL A 343 -1.40 -6.05 -11.88
N GLY A 344 -0.77 -5.98 -10.70
CA GLY A 344 0.03 -7.08 -10.17
C GLY A 344 -0.81 -8.34 -9.95
N GLN A 345 -0.48 -9.42 -10.67
CA GLN A 345 -1.21 -10.70 -10.56
C GLN A 345 -1.10 -11.31 -9.16
N ASP A 346 -0.02 -11.05 -8.44
CA ASP A 346 0.19 -11.46 -7.05
C ASP A 346 -0.82 -10.87 -6.06
N ALA A 347 -1.62 -9.85 -6.45
CA ALA A 347 -2.77 -9.39 -5.65
C ALA A 347 -3.74 -10.54 -5.36
N VAL A 348 -4.03 -11.39 -6.34
CA VAL A 348 -4.90 -12.55 -6.15
C VAL A 348 -4.27 -13.57 -5.19
N ALA A 349 -2.98 -13.79 -5.31
CA ALA A 349 -2.26 -14.68 -4.40
C ALA A 349 -2.26 -14.15 -2.96
N PHE A 350 -2.04 -12.85 -2.76
CA PHE A 350 -2.17 -12.21 -1.44
C PHE A 350 -3.59 -12.33 -0.89
N TYR A 351 -4.61 -12.18 -1.75
CA TYR A 351 -6.01 -12.34 -1.35
C TYR A 351 -6.29 -13.75 -0.83
N LEU A 352 -5.87 -14.79 -1.57
CA LEU A 352 -6.06 -16.20 -1.20
C LEU A 352 -5.24 -16.59 0.03
N LEU A 353 -4.00 -16.14 0.13
CA LEU A 353 -3.16 -16.36 1.31
C LEU A 353 -3.79 -15.72 2.56
N SER A 354 -4.26 -14.49 2.44
CA SER A 354 -4.82 -13.73 3.56
C SER A 354 -6.09 -14.37 4.12
N GLU A 355 -6.91 -15.00 3.28
CA GLU A 355 -8.07 -15.78 3.70
C GLU A 355 -7.67 -16.90 4.67
N GLN A 356 -6.63 -17.63 4.35
CA GLN A 356 -6.16 -18.73 5.19
C GLN A 356 -5.50 -18.23 6.46
N VAL A 357 -4.61 -17.25 6.33
CA VAL A 357 -3.83 -16.70 7.46
C VAL A 357 -4.70 -16.01 8.49
N SER A 358 -5.79 -15.36 8.07
CA SER A 358 -6.72 -14.67 8.97
C SER A 358 -7.46 -15.58 9.94
N GLN A 359 -7.47 -16.90 9.68
CA GLN A 359 -8.04 -17.90 10.58
C GLN A 359 -7.13 -18.16 11.80
N ASP A 360 -5.83 -17.89 11.69
CA ASP A 360 -4.84 -18.17 12.72
C ASP A 360 -4.36 -16.93 13.47
N VAL A 361 -4.22 -15.80 12.77
CA VAL A 361 -3.69 -14.55 13.33
C VAL A 361 -4.40 -13.32 12.76
N LYS A 362 -4.40 -12.21 13.52
CA LYS A 362 -4.92 -10.91 13.08
C LYS A 362 -3.82 -9.98 12.53
N VAL A 363 -2.55 -10.31 12.77
CA VAL A 363 -1.40 -9.47 12.38
C VAL A 363 -0.33 -10.33 11.75
N VAL A 364 0.25 -9.85 10.65
CA VAL A 364 1.42 -10.46 10.00
C VAL A 364 2.46 -9.41 9.67
N MET A 365 3.74 -9.81 9.68
CA MET A 365 4.82 -9.03 9.08
C MET A 365 5.05 -9.48 7.63
N SER A 366 5.34 -8.52 6.76
CA SER A 366 5.60 -8.72 5.33
C SER A 366 6.90 -8.03 4.91
N GLY A 367 7.61 -8.63 3.95
CA GLY A 367 8.88 -8.14 3.42
C GLY A 367 8.76 -6.95 2.44
N GLN A 368 7.58 -6.39 2.24
CA GLN A 368 7.38 -5.26 1.31
C GLN A 368 8.21 -4.04 1.71
N GLY A 369 8.71 -3.32 0.72
CA GLY A 369 9.58 -2.16 0.90
C GLY A 369 11.08 -2.48 0.83
N ALA A 370 11.48 -3.75 0.97
CA ALA A 370 12.88 -4.12 0.96
C ALA A 370 13.56 -3.90 -0.42
N ASP A 371 12.85 -4.16 -1.51
CA ASP A 371 13.38 -3.96 -2.86
C ASP A 371 13.58 -2.47 -3.17
N GLU A 372 12.64 -1.63 -2.81
CA GLU A 372 12.65 -0.20 -3.08
C GLU A 372 13.71 0.53 -2.23
N VAL A 373 13.80 0.17 -0.96
CA VAL A 373 14.73 0.81 -0.02
C VAL A 373 16.17 0.36 -0.25
N PHE A 374 16.39 -0.91 -0.57
CA PHE A 374 17.73 -1.51 -0.67
C PHE A 374 18.18 -1.81 -2.11
N GLY A 375 17.45 -1.35 -3.13
CA GLY A 375 17.86 -1.48 -4.53
C GLY A 375 17.77 -2.93 -5.06
N GLY A 376 16.67 -3.63 -4.78
CA GLY A 376 16.54 -5.07 -5.08
C GLY A 376 16.00 -5.42 -6.46
N TYR A 377 15.46 -4.49 -7.23
CA TYR A 377 14.90 -4.77 -8.54
C TYR A 377 15.96 -4.80 -9.64
N PHE A 378 15.78 -5.69 -10.62
CA PHE A 378 16.73 -5.90 -11.71
C PHE A 378 16.90 -4.67 -12.63
N TRP A 379 15.93 -3.77 -12.66
CA TRP A 379 15.99 -2.56 -13.47
C TRP A 379 16.88 -1.45 -12.88
N TYR A 380 17.12 -1.43 -11.55
CA TYR A 380 17.97 -0.40 -10.94
C TYR A 380 19.42 -0.38 -11.49
N PRO A 381 20.14 -1.50 -11.58
CA PRO A 381 21.44 -1.52 -12.20
C PRO A 381 21.40 -1.08 -13.69
N GLN A 382 20.33 -1.46 -14.41
CA GLN A 382 20.16 -1.07 -15.81
C GLN A 382 19.90 0.45 -15.96
N MET A 383 19.10 1.04 -15.06
CA MET A 383 18.88 2.48 -15.00
C MET A 383 20.16 3.22 -14.60
N ALA A 384 20.91 2.70 -13.62
CA ALA A 384 22.15 3.30 -13.14
C ALA A 384 23.23 3.34 -14.24
N ALA A 385 23.34 2.28 -15.07
CA ALA A 385 24.30 2.17 -16.16
C ALA A 385 23.91 2.94 -17.43
N ALA A 386 22.65 3.37 -17.57
CA ALA A 386 22.19 4.06 -18.75
C ALA A 386 22.68 5.52 -18.80
N GLU A 387 22.91 6.02 -20.01
CA GLU A 387 23.27 7.41 -20.28
C GLU A 387 22.02 8.22 -20.68
N GLY A 388 22.13 9.56 -20.60
CA GLY A 388 21.06 10.49 -20.96
C GLY A 388 20.46 11.22 -19.75
N SER A 389 19.36 11.93 -19.97
CA SER A 389 18.59 12.59 -18.90
C SER A 389 18.00 11.57 -17.92
N ALA A 390 17.58 12.03 -16.75
CA ALA A 390 16.96 11.15 -15.73
C ALA A 390 15.74 10.39 -16.31
N LEU A 391 14.90 11.06 -17.09
CA LEU A 391 13.74 10.46 -17.72
C LEU A 391 14.14 9.42 -18.80
N GLU A 392 15.12 9.71 -19.65
CA GLU A 392 15.60 8.76 -20.67
C GLU A 392 16.22 7.50 -20.07
N ARG A 393 16.77 7.59 -18.87
CA ARG A 393 17.31 6.46 -18.11
C ARG A 393 16.21 5.65 -17.44
N PHE A 394 15.14 6.29 -16.96
CA PHE A 394 14.04 5.67 -16.21
C PHE A 394 12.96 5.08 -17.12
N ALA A 395 12.36 5.88 -17.99
CA ALA A 395 11.14 5.55 -18.72
C ALA A 395 11.20 4.24 -19.54
N PRO A 396 12.26 3.93 -20.31
CA PRO A 396 12.31 2.70 -21.11
C PRO A 396 12.36 1.41 -20.30
N ARG A 397 12.61 1.51 -18.97
CA ARG A 397 12.77 0.36 -18.06
C ARG A 397 11.61 0.18 -17.10
N TYR A 398 10.75 1.19 -17.02
CA TYR A 398 9.63 1.17 -16.06
C TYR A 398 8.27 1.43 -16.72
N PHE A 399 8.18 2.31 -17.72
CA PHE A 399 6.88 2.63 -18.30
C PHE A 399 6.28 1.43 -19.03
N ASP A 400 4.99 1.19 -18.77
CA ASP A 400 4.22 0.14 -19.42
C ASP A 400 3.90 0.47 -20.87
N ARG A 401 3.70 1.76 -21.18
CA ARG A 401 3.44 2.31 -22.51
C ARG A 401 4.09 3.67 -22.65
N SER A 402 4.58 3.99 -23.85
CA SER A 402 4.91 5.37 -24.20
C SER A 402 3.64 6.21 -24.32
N HIS A 403 3.77 7.53 -24.26
CA HIS A 403 2.64 8.43 -24.51
C HIS A 403 2.02 8.23 -25.90
N ALA A 404 2.85 7.99 -26.93
CA ALA A 404 2.36 7.68 -28.27
C ALA A 404 1.50 6.41 -28.30
N GLU A 405 1.94 5.32 -27.64
CA GLU A 405 1.16 4.10 -27.53
C GLU A 405 -0.11 4.31 -26.68
N TRP A 406 -0.04 5.16 -25.64
CA TRP A 406 -1.21 5.49 -24.83
C TRP A 406 -2.30 6.19 -25.66
N LEU A 407 -1.93 7.13 -26.56
CA LEU A 407 -2.86 7.78 -27.50
C LEU A 407 -3.53 6.77 -28.46
N GLU A 408 -2.84 5.69 -28.81
CA GLU A 408 -3.43 4.58 -29.59
C GLU A 408 -4.34 3.67 -28.72
N THR A 409 -4.07 3.57 -27.43
CA THR A 409 -4.74 2.64 -26.51
C THR A 409 -6.13 3.11 -26.15
N VAL A 410 -6.31 4.41 -25.86
CA VAL A 410 -7.57 4.96 -25.32
C VAL A 410 -8.38 5.66 -26.40
N ASP A 411 -9.68 5.82 -26.16
CA ASP A 411 -10.57 6.63 -27.00
C ASP A 411 -10.10 8.10 -27.02
N ALA A 412 -10.20 8.75 -28.16
CA ALA A 412 -9.70 10.12 -28.39
C ALA A 412 -10.28 11.18 -27.40
N ARG A 413 -11.45 10.94 -26.82
CA ARG A 413 -12.05 11.85 -25.81
C ARG A 413 -11.24 11.92 -24.51
N PHE A 414 -10.36 10.97 -24.25
CA PHE A 414 -9.48 10.96 -23.07
C PHE A 414 -8.08 11.51 -23.36
N HIS A 415 -7.78 11.86 -24.62
CA HIS A 415 -6.44 12.34 -24.99
C HIS A 415 -6.09 13.62 -24.22
N ILE A 416 -4.92 13.60 -23.59
CA ILE A 416 -4.30 14.70 -22.85
C ILE A 416 -2.80 14.73 -23.16
N ASP A 417 -2.09 15.73 -22.65
CA ASP A 417 -0.61 15.80 -22.71
C ASP A 417 0.04 14.65 -21.92
N ASP A 418 1.34 14.42 -22.16
CA ASP A 418 2.15 13.44 -21.43
C ASP A 418 2.39 13.88 -19.98
N VAL A 419 1.43 13.59 -19.11
CA VAL A 419 1.49 13.93 -17.69
C VAL A 419 2.43 13.00 -16.92
N THR A 420 2.59 11.75 -17.36
CA THR A 420 3.46 10.78 -16.69
C THR A 420 4.93 11.16 -16.82
N SER A 421 5.40 11.44 -18.03
CA SER A 421 6.79 11.86 -18.23
C SER A 421 7.12 13.13 -17.46
N ARG A 422 6.23 14.13 -17.48
CA ARG A 422 6.39 15.36 -16.72
C ARG A 422 6.48 15.09 -15.23
N TYR A 423 5.53 14.32 -14.70
CA TYR A 423 5.51 13.99 -13.26
C TYR A 423 6.80 13.28 -12.81
N ILE A 424 7.24 12.26 -13.56
CA ILE A 424 8.46 11.51 -13.25
C ILE A 424 9.70 12.40 -13.34
N GLU A 425 9.81 13.25 -14.36
CA GLU A 425 10.91 14.19 -14.51
C GLU A 425 10.98 15.18 -13.35
N ASP A 426 9.84 15.77 -12.96
CA ASP A 426 9.74 16.68 -11.82
C ASP A 426 10.19 15.97 -10.54
N ARG A 427 9.71 14.74 -10.28
CA ARG A 427 10.09 13.98 -9.09
C ARG A 427 11.56 13.55 -9.05
N LEU A 428 12.13 13.15 -10.19
CA LEU A 428 13.54 12.79 -10.28
C LEU A 428 14.47 13.98 -10.10
N THR A 429 14.05 15.19 -10.52
CA THR A 429 14.86 16.42 -10.44
C THR A 429 14.68 17.19 -9.13
N GLU A 430 13.77 16.78 -8.25
CA GLU A 430 13.61 17.40 -6.91
C GLU A 430 14.92 17.37 -6.12
N PRO A 431 15.26 18.48 -5.41
CA PRO A 431 16.42 18.53 -4.51
C PRO A 431 16.38 17.46 -3.42
N GLY A 432 17.53 17.16 -2.81
CA GLY A 432 17.61 16.24 -1.67
C GLY A 432 18.02 14.81 -2.04
N ALA A 433 18.69 14.62 -3.19
CA ALA A 433 19.34 13.36 -3.58
C ALA A 433 20.67 13.65 -4.27
N ASP A 434 21.72 12.89 -3.96
CA ASP A 434 23.07 13.15 -4.44
C ASP A 434 23.37 12.50 -5.80
N THR A 435 22.73 11.38 -6.11
CA THR A 435 22.94 10.64 -7.36
C THR A 435 21.61 10.30 -8.02
N PHE A 436 21.66 9.94 -9.32
CA PHE A 436 20.47 9.47 -10.03
C PHE A 436 19.82 8.23 -9.38
N LEU A 437 20.62 7.31 -8.85
CA LEU A 437 20.07 6.16 -8.14
C LEU A 437 19.30 6.58 -6.89
N ASP A 438 19.82 7.53 -6.14
CA ASP A 438 19.13 8.06 -4.94
C ASP A 438 17.81 8.75 -5.32
N GLN A 439 17.77 9.45 -6.47
CA GLN A 439 16.53 10.03 -7.03
C GLN A 439 15.51 8.93 -7.34
N VAL A 440 15.94 7.85 -8.01
CA VAL A 440 15.07 6.71 -8.37
C VAL A 440 14.54 6.00 -7.13
N LEU A 441 15.40 5.64 -6.17
CA LEU A 441 14.99 4.92 -4.95
C LEU A 441 14.07 5.79 -4.06
N ARG A 442 14.32 7.11 -4.01
CA ARG A 442 13.43 8.06 -3.32
C ARG A 442 12.05 8.10 -3.99
N LEU A 443 12.00 8.23 -5.33
CA LEU A 443 10.77 8.20 -6.11
C LEU A 443 10.01 6.89 -5.86
N ASP A 444 10.69 5.75 -5.94
CA ASP A 444 10.10 4.43 -5.71
C ASP A 444 9.50 4.34 -4.31
N THR A 445 10.28 4.71 -3.28
CA THR A 445 9.88 4.59 -1.87
C THR A 445 8.77 5.56 -1.46
N THR A 446 8.66 6.73 -2.10
CA THR A 446 7.68 7.77 -1.71
C THR A 446 6.47 7.86 -2.62
N THR A 447 6.50 7.21 -3.79
CA THR A 447 5.44 7.30 -4.81
C THR A 447 5.03 5.93 -5.35
N LEU A 448 5.96 5.19 -5.96
CA LEU A 448 5.59 3.98 -6.70
C LEU A 448 5.13 2.86 -5.75
N ILE A 449 5.84 2.65 -4.64
CA ILE A 449 5.49 1.64 -3.63
C ILE A 449 4.11 1.88 -3.00
N VAL A 450 3.71 3.15 -2.87
CA VAL A 450 2.45 3.55 -2.20
C VAL A 450 1.24 2.93 -2.89
N ASP A 451 1.23 3.00 -4.22
CA ASP A 451 0.09 2.61 -5.04
C ASP A 451 0.23 1.24 -5.72
N ASP A 452 1.37 0.55 -5.55
CA ASP A 452 1.51 -0.84 -5.98
C ASP A 452 1.78 -1.79 -4.79
N PRO A 453 2.98 -2.04 -4.30
CA PRO A 453 3.19 -3.09 -3.27
C PRO A 453 2.43 -2.84 -1.97
N VAL A 454 2.42 -1.61 -1.46
CA VAL A 454 1.81 -1.30 -0.16
C VAL A 454 0.29 -1.30 -0.24
N LYS A 455 -0.30 -0.65 -1.26
CA LYS A 455 -1.75 -0.68 -1.49
C LYS A 455 -2.25 -2.10 -1.69
N ARG A 456 -1.52 -2.92 -2.45
CA ARG A 456 -1.85 -4.32 -2.72
C ARG A 456 -1.89 -5.14 -1.44
N VAL A 457 -0.84 -5.06 -0.61
CA VAL A 457 -0.79 -5.77 0.66
C VAL A 457 -1.93 -5.31 1.58
N ASP A 458 -2.13 -4.00 1.77
CA ASP A 458 -3.22 -3.48 2.62
C ASP A 458 -4.59 -3.95 2.12
N ASN A 459 -4.91 -3.79 0.84
CA ASN A 459 -6.23 -4.13 0.32
C ASN A 459 -6.52 -5.64 0.44
N MET A 460 -5.56 -6.48 0.07
CA MET A 460 -5.76 -7.93 0.04
C MET A 460 -5.81 -8.55 1.44
N THR A 461 -4.97 -8.10 2.36
CA THR A 461 -5.02 -8.58 3.75
C THR A 461 -6.25 -8.06 4.48
N MET A 462 -6.60 -6.79 4.27
CA MET A 462 -7.78 -6.20 4.93
C MET A 462 -9.11 -6.69 4.39
N ALA A 463 -9.14 -7.30 3.21
CA ALA A 463 -10.32 -8.03 2.73
C ALA A 463 -10.71 -9.21 3.66
N TRP A 464 -9.82 -9.62 4.56
CA TRP A 464 -9.99 -10.73 5.49
C TRP A 464 -9.76 -10.35 6.96
N GLY A 465 -9.72 -9.04 7.28
CA GLY A 465 -9.47 -8.59 8.64
C GLY A 465 -8.07 -8.98 9.15
N LEU A 466 -7.07 -8.96 8.29
CA LEU A 466 -5.68 -9.25 8.60
C LEU A 466 -4.82 -7.98 8.45
N GLU A 467 -4.09 -7.61 9.50
CA GLU A 467 -3.18 -6.46 9.47
C GLU A 467 -1.79 -6.86 8.96
N ALA A 468 -1.35 -6.27 7.84
CA ALA A 468 0.03 -6.38 7.41
C ALA A 468 0.88 -5.23 7.95
N ARG A 469 2.02 -5.57 8.56
CA ARG A 469 3.08 -4.67 9.03
C ARG A 469 4.31 -4.82 8.16
N VAL A 470 4.92 -3.70 7.77
CA VAL A 470 6.03 -3.64 6.82
C VAL A 470 7.29 -3.06 7.48
N PRO A 471 8.15 -3.90 8.11
CA PRO A 471 9.32 -3.41 8.84
C PRO A 471 10.32 -2.62 7.99
N PHE A 472 10.45 -2.96 6.71
CA PHE A 472 11.35 -2.26 5.79
C PHE A 472 10.92 -0.83 5.46
N LEU A 473 9.68 -0.45 5.80
CA LEU A 473 9.18 0.92 5.72
C LEU A 473 9.12 1.60 7.10
N ASP A 474 9.98 1.22 8.04
CA ASP A 474 10.24 2.04 9.21
C ASP A 474 10.98 3.32 8.79
N HIS A 475 10.46 4.50 9.16
CA HIS A 475 11.00 5.76 8.63
C HIS A 475 12.45 6.00 9.03
N ALA A 476 12.85 5.64 10.26
CA ALA A 476 14.24 5.80 10.69
C ALA A 476 15.18 4.86 9.91
N LEU A 477 14.75 3.63 9.62
CA LEU A 477 15.48 2.71 8.75
C LEU A 477 15.59 3.26 7.33
N VAL A 478 14.48 3.74 6.75
CA VAL A 478 14.44 4.25 5.38
C VAL A 478 15.33 5.49 5.24
N GLU A 479 15.24 6.46 6.15
CA GLU A 479 16.08 7.66 6.16
C GLU A 479 17.58 7.31 6.25
N LEU A 480 17.93 6.34 7.11
CA LEU A 480 19.30 5.85 7.21
C LEU A 480 19.78 5.23 5.89
N VAL A 481 19.03 4.28 5.33
CA VAL A 481 19.44 3.53 4.13
C VAL A 481 19.41 4.41 2.89
N MET A 482 18.48 5.36 2.78
CA MET A 482 18.47 6.32 1.66
C MET A 482 19.74 7.17 1.62
N SER A 483 20.32 7.48 2.76
CA SER A 483 21.59 8.23 2.84
C SER A 483 22.83 7.35 2.63
N ALA A 484 22.70 6.02 2.47
CA ALA A 484 23.83 5.13 2.21
C ALA A 484 24.33 5.24 0.75
N PRO A 485 25.64 5.06 0.49
CA PRO A 485 26.22 5.07 -0.85
C PRO A 485 25.57 4.05 -1.80
N PRO A 486 25.46 4.35 -3.13
CA PRO A 486 24.86 3.46 -4.11
C PRO A 486 25.49 2.04 -4.15
N GLU A 487 26.80 1.94 -3.92
CA GLU A 487 27.55 0.68 -3.94
C GLU A 487 27.06 -0.29 -2.85
N LEU A 488 26.62 0.26 -1.71
CA LEU A 488 26.06 -0.55 -0.61
C LEU A 488 24.62 -1.01 -0.88
N LYS A 489 24.02 -0.57 -1.99
CA LYS A 489 22.67 -0.95 -2.42
C LYS A 489 22.71 -1.89 -3.64
N LEU A 490 23.51 -1.56 -4.68
CA LEU A 490 23.49 -2.23 -5.98
C LEU A 490 24.55 -3.29 -6.21
N ASP A 491 25.69 -3.28 -5.50
CA ASP A 491 26.70 -4.31 -5.64
C ASP A 491 26.11 -5.71 -5.40
N ASP A 492 26.76 -6.75 -5.88
CA ASP A 492 26.32 -8.15 -5.72
C ASP A 492 24.90 -8.43 -6.25
N GLY A 493 24.46 -7.69 -7.26
CA GLY A 493 23.12 -7.84 -7.88
C GLY A 493 21.98 -7.25 -7.05
N GLY A 494 22.26 -6.23 -6.25
CA GLY A 494 21.29 -5.50 -5.42
C GLY A 494 21.15 -6.05 -4.00
N LYS A 495 20.55 -5.25 -3.12
CA LYS A 495 20.37 -5.54 -1.67
C LYS A 495 21.66 -5.83 -0.92
N THR A 496 22.79 -5.21 -1.31
CA THR A 496 24.12 -5.50 -0.75
C THR A 496 24.14 -5.41 0.77
N LEU A 497 23.60 -4.34 1.37
CA LEU A 497 23.50 -4.20 2.83
C LEU A 497 22.70 -5.36 3.45
N LEU A 498 21.51 -5.66 2.90
CA LEU A 498 20.66 -6.73 3.43
C LEU A 498 21.32 -8.09 3.33
N LYS A 499 21.94 -8.42 2.19
CA LYS A 499 22.64 -9.69 1.99
C LYS A 499 23.77 -9.87 3.00
N ARG A 500 24.56 -8.80 3.24
CA ARG A 500 25.67 -8.84 4.22
C ARG A 500 25.16 -8.96 5.65
N ILE A 501 24.11 -8.25 6.03
CA ILE A 501 23.47 -8.37 7.35
C ILE A 501 22.88 -9.76 7.53
N ALA A 502 22.27 -10.32 6.50
CA ALA A 502 21.62 -11.62 6.57
C ALA A 502 22.61 -12.81 6.77
N ARG A 503 23.90 -12.64 6.42
CA ARG A 503 24.92 -13.69 6.66
C ARG A 503 24.97 -14.06 8.14
N GLY A 504 24.88 -15.37 8.41
CA GLY A 504 24.78 -15.88 9.77
C GLY A 504 23.39 -15.89 10.39
N ILE A 505 22.46 -15.03 9.90
CA ILE A 505 21.07 -15.00 10.32
C ILE A 505 20.23 -15.92 9.42
N VAL A 506 20.22 -15.68 8.13
CA VAL A 506 19.46 -16.45 7.13
C VAL A 506 20.35 -17.55 6.54
N PRO A 507 19.80 -18.75 6.21
CA PRO A 507 20.58 -19.77 5.51
C PRO A 507 21.18 -19.25 4.20
N ASP A 508 22.46 -19.53 3.92
CA ASP A 508 23.16 -19.02 2.73
C ASP A 508 22.46 -19.40 1.41
N ALA A 509 21.89 -20.60 1.34
CA ALA A 509 21.12 -21.03 0.17
C ALA A 509 19.92 -20.13 -0.15
N VAL A 510 19.33 -19.47 0.86
CA VAL A 510 18.24 -18.48 0.68
C VAL A 510 18.81 -17.14 0.22
N ILE A 511 19.98 -16.73 0.74
CA ILE A 511 20.62 -15.45 0.39
C ILE A 511 21.14 -15.47 -1.04
N ASP A 512 21.76 -16.56 -1.46
CA ASP A 512 22.50 -16.69 -2.72
C ASP A 512 21.64 -17.21 -3.89
N ARG A 513 20.36 -17.55 -3.63
CA ARG A 513 19.47 -18.03 -4.68
C ARG A 513 19.21 -16.93 -5.74
N PRO A 514 18.96 -17.30 -7.01
CA PRO A 514 18.42 -16.36 -7.98
C PRO A 514 17.12 -15.74 -7.45
N LYS A 515 16.88 -14.45 -7.74
CA LYS A 515 15.62 -13.80 -7.34
C LYS A 515 14.45 -14.52 -8.01
N GLY A 516 13.60 -15.15 -7.20
CA GLY A 516 12.32 -15.71 -7.65
C GLY A 516 11.25 -14.63 -7.74
N TYR A 517 10.27 -14.87 -8.57
CA TYR A 517 9.01 -14.13 -8.57
C TYR A 517 7.95 -15.03 -7.97
N PHE A 518 6.95 -14.43 -7.34
CA PHE A 518 5.85 -15.17 -6.76
C PHE A 518 5.13 -15.97 -7.87
N PRO A 519 5.28 -17.30 -7.93
CA PRO A 519 4.74 -18.08 -9.04
C PRO A 519 3.22 -18.15 -8.93
N MET A 520 2.54 -17.77 -10.00
CA MET A 520 1.10 -17.99 -10.16
C MET A 520 0.81 -18.41 -11.61
N PRO A 521 1.03 -19.70 -11.93
CA PRO A 521 0.99 -20.20 -13.30
C PRO A 521 -0.35 -19.93 -14.00
N ALA A 522 -1.47 -20.00 -13.28
CA ALA A 522 -2.82 -19.83 -13.83
C ALA A 522 -3.06 -18.44 -14.47
N LEU A 523 -2.37 -17.39 -14.02
CA LEU A 523 -2.55 -16.03 -14.52
C LEU A 523 -1.33 -15.50 -15.31
N LYS A 524 -0.21 -16.21 -15.30
CA LYS A 524 1.03 -15.77 -15.96
C LYS A 524 0.93 -15.83 -17.47
N TYR A 525 0.32 -16.88 -18.00
CA TYR A 525 0.22 -17.12 -19.43
C TYR A 525 -1.13 -16.66 -19.95
N VAL A 526 -1.11 -15.80 -21.00
CA VAL A 526 -2.30 -15.18 -21.59
C VAL A 526 -2.93 -16.14 -22.61
N ARG A 527 -3.37 -17.29 -22.12
CA ARG A 527 -3.97 -18.39 -22.94
C ARG A 527 -5.08 -19.13 -22.19
N GLY A 528 -5.79 -20.00 -22.87
CA GLY A 528 -6.84 -20.84 -22.29
C GLY A 528 -7.96 -20.03 -21.64
N GLU A 529 -8.45 -20.50 -20.49
CA GLU A 529 -9.57 -19.88 -19.77
C GLU A 529 -9.29 -18.45 -19.34
N PHE A 530 -8.06 -18.11 -18.97
CA PHE A 530 -7.68 -16.76 -18.60
C PHE A 530 -7.75 -15.79 -19.78
N TYR A 531 -7.31 -16.21 -20.96
CA TYR A 531 -7.48 -15.41 -22.19
C TYR A 531 -8.95 -15.19 -22.53
N GLU A 532 -9.78 -16.26 -22.53
CA GLU A 532 -11.21 -16.15 -22.82
C GLU A 532 -11.92 -15.24 -21.80
N PHE A 533 -11.52 -15.30 -20.54
CA PHE A 533 -12.04 -14.42 -19.50
C PHE A 533 -11.73 -12.94 -19.83
N MET A 534 -10.48 -12.58 -20.10
CA MET A 534 -10.11 -11.20 -20.47
C MET A 534 -10.83 -10.72 -21.72
N LYS A 535 -10.93 -11.59 -22.75
CA LYS A 535 -11.65 -11.30 -23.98
C LYS A 535 -13.14 -11.04 -23.71
N SER A 536 -13.78 -11.85 -22.89
CA SER A 536 -15.19 -11.68 -22.53
C SER A 536 -15.47 -10.32 -21.87
N ILE A 537 -14.55 -9.84 -21.02
CA ILE A 537 -14.66 -8.53 -20.35
C ILE A 537 -14.56 -7.40 -21.39
N LEU A 538 -13.50 -7.42 -22.21
CA LEU A 538 -13.19 -6.34 -23.15
C LEU A 538 -14.17 -6.27 -24.33
N THR A 539 -14.84 -7.39 -24.67
CA THR A 539 -15.86 -7.45 -25.74
C THR A 539 -17.28 -7.42 -25.20
N SER A 540 -17.50 -7.24 -23.89
CA SER A 540 -18.82 -7.11 -23.27
C SER A 540 -19.60 -5.91 -23.81
N GLU A 541 -20.93 -5.95 -23.71
CA GLU A 541 -21.79 -4.81 -24.05
C GLU A 541 -21.39 -3.56 -23.25
N ARG A 542 -21.11 -3.72 -21.95
CA ARG A 542 -20.73 -2.62 -21.09
C ARG A 542 -19.42 -1.97 -21.49
N ALA A 543 -18.40 -2.74 -21.87
CA ALA A 543 -17.14 -2.22 -22.39
C ALA A 543 -17.34 -1.41 -23.70
N ARG A 544 -18.22 -1.90 -24.59
CA ARG A 544 -18.57 -1.20 -25.83
C ARG A 544 -19.34 0.09 -25.59
N GLU A 545 -20.22 0.14 -24.61
CA GLU A 545 -20.95 1.35 -24.20
C GLU A 545 -20.01 2.37 -23.57
N ARG A 546 -19.11 1.90 -22.69
CA ARG A 546 -18.12 2.76 -22.01
C ARG A 546 -17.13 3.38 -22.99
N LYS A 547 -16.74 2.68 -24.06
CA LYS A 547 -15.78 3.16 -25.06
C LYS A 547 -14.51 3.72 -24.42
N LEU A 548 -13.93 2.97 -23.48
CA LEU A 548 -12.70 3.41 -22.81
C LEU A 548 -11.49 3.27 -23.73
N PHE A 549 -11.41 2.14 -24.41
CA PHE A 549 -10.29 1.77 -25.28
C PHE A 549 -10.63 1.94 -26.75
N ASN A 550 -9.58 2.20 -27.56
CA ASN A 550 -9.67 2.13 -29.00
C ASN A 550 -9.88 0.66 -29.45
N PRO A 551 -10.96 0.34 -30.18
CA PRO A 551 -11.25 -1.04 -30.59
C PRO A 551 -10.11 -1.68 -31.39
N ALA A 552 -9.45 -0.95 -32.28
CA ALA A 552 -8.35 -1.47 -33.09
C ALA A 552 -7.13 -1.87 -32.24
N TYR A 553 -6.88 -1.17 -31.13
CA TYR A 553 -5.83 -1.53 -30.18
C TYR A 553 -6.17 -2.83 -29.44
N ILE A 554 -7.41 -2.97 -28.97
CA ILE A 554 -7.87 -4.18 -28.28
C ILE A 554 -7.86 -5.38 -29.24
N ASP A 555 -8.33 -5.23 -30.48
CA ASP A 555 -8.31 -6.29 -31.50
C ASP A 555 -6.87 -6.76 -31.78
N ARG A 556 -5.89 -5.84 -31.82
CA ARG A 556 -4.46 -6.17 -31.98
C ARG A 556 -3.94 -7.02 -30.81
N LEU A 557 -4.25 -6.63 -29.56
CA LEU A 557 -3.86 -7.39 -28.37
C LEU A 557 -4.50 -8.78 -28.33
N LEU A 558 -5.77 -8.89 -28.69
CA LEU A 558 -6.50 -10.15 -28.74
C LEU A 558 -6.00 -11.09 -29.86
N ALA A 559 -5.53 -10.55 -30.98
CA ALA A 559 -5.02 -11.38 -32.09
C ALA A 559 -3.72 -12.10 -31.73
N ASN A 560 -2.84 -11.48 -30.93
CA ASN A 560 -1.52 -12.01 -30.57
C ASN A 560 -1.20 -11.73 -29.10
N PRO A 561 -1.93 -12.33 -28.13
CA PRO A 561 -1.83 -11.94 -26.71
C PRO A 561 -0.46 -12.20 -26.08
N GLU A 562 0.31 -13.18 -26.61
CA GLU A 562 1.63 -13.57 -26.09
C GLU A 562 2.80 -12.99 -26.92
N ALA A 563 2.55 -12.08 -27.89
CA ALA A 563 3.62 -11.40 -28.62
C ALA A 563 4.44 -10.48 -27.69
N GLU A 564 5.74 -10.40 -27.88
CA GLU A 564 6.67 -9.67 -26.99
C GLU A 564 6.28 -8.19 -26.82
N GLU A 565 5.85 -7.52 -27.89
CA GLU A 565 5.39 -6.13 -27.90
C GLU A 565 4.11 -5.89 -27.07
N ASN A 566 3.36 -6.95 -26.75
CA ASN A 566 2.15 -6.92 -25.93
C ASN A 566 2.43 -7.11 -24.43
N PHE A 567 3.72 -7.14 -24.05
CA PHE A 567 4.17 -7.09 -22.67
C PHE A 567 4.85 -5.74 -22.36
N THR A 568 4.83 -5.37 -21.10
CA THR A 568 5.49 -4.16 -20.59
C THR A 568 6.99 -4.41 -20.35
N ALA A 569 7.75 -3.35 -20.08
CA ALA A 569 9.18 -3.47 -19.73
C ALA A 569 9.41 -4.37 -18.51
N ILE A 570 8.48 -4.38 -17.56
CA ILE A 570 8.52 -5.20 -16.35
C ILE A 570 7.71 -6.51 -16.48
N LYS A 571 7.43 -6.93 -17.72
CA LYS A 571 6.82 -8.22 -18.09
C LYS A 571 5.34 -8.39 -17.73
N GLY A 572 4.61 -7.31 -17.48
CA GLY A 572 3.14 -7.34 -17.35
C GLY A 572 2.45 -7.45 -18.71
N SER A 573 1.32 -8.18 -18.80
CA SER A 573 0.52 -8.25 -20.03
C SER A 573 -0.31 -6.99 -20.22
N LYS A 574 -0.15 -6.31 -21.36
CA LYS A 574 -0.94 -5.12 -21.72
C LYS A 574 -2.44 -5.45 -21.89
N LEU A 575 -2.77 -6.67 -22.34
CA LEU A 575 -4.15 -7.15 -22.41
C LEU A 575 -4.77 -7.26 -21.03
N TRP A 576 -4.02 -7.83 -20.07
CA TRP A 576 -4.46 -7.92 -18.66
C TRP A 576 -4.71 -6.55 -18.06
N HIS A 577 -3.81 -5.58 -18.29
CA HIS A 577 -3.98 -4.21 -17.77
C HIS A 577 -5.31 -3.57 -18.25
N CYS A 578 -5.66 -3.77 -19.52
CA CYS A 578 -6.93 -3.25 -20.06
C CYS A 578 -8.13 -4.01 -19.48
N ALA A 579 -8.06 -5.34 -19.43
CA ALA A 579 -9.16 -6.18 -18.93
C ALA A 579 -9.42 -5.95 -17.44
N LEU A 580 -8.37 -5.83 -16.63
CA LEU A 580 -8.49 -5.55 -15.20
C LEU A 580 -9.16 -4.21 -14.93
N LEU A 581 -8.72 -3.14 -15.62
CA LEU A 581 -9.32 -1.81 -15.47
C LEU A 581 -10.82 -1.84 -15.82
N GLU A 582 -11.18 -2.43 -16.94
CA GLU A 582 -12.59 -2.55 -17.36
C GLU A 582 -13.40 -3.37 -16.35
N LEU A 583 -12.87 -4.50 -15.89
CA LEU A 583 -13.54 -5.36 -14.91
C LEU A 583 -13.72 -4.62 -13.56
N TRP A 584 -12.70 -3.90 -13.11
CA TRP A 584 -12.80 -3.12 -11.89
C TRP A 584 -13.90 -2.05 -11.98
N LEU A 585 -14.01 -1.36 -13.12
CA LEU A 585 -15.06 -0.38 -13.38
C LEU A 585 -16.45 -1.03 -13.39
N GLN A 586 -16.60 -2.17 -14.06
CA GLN A 586 -17.88 -2.91 -14.10
C GLN A 586 -18.33 -3.32 -12.69
N ARG A 587 -17.40 -3.80 -11.86
CA ARG A 587 -17.75 -4.34 -10.54
C ARG A 587 -17.91 -3.25 -9.48
N ASN A 588 -17.00 -2.28 -9.42
CA ASN A 588 -16.95 -1.30 -8.34
C ASN A 588 -17.72 0.00 -8.65
N VAL A 589 -17.89 0.34 -9.92
CA VAL A 589 -18.59 1.57 -10.33
C VAL A 589 -20.00 1.27 -10.85
N ASP A 590 -20.11 0.29 -11.76
CA ASP A 590 -21.42 -0.06 -12.36
C ASP A 590 -22.23 -1.03 -11.50
N GLY A 591 -21.62 -1.73 -10.55
CA GLY A 591 -22.27 -2.71 -9.68
C GLY A 591 -22.63 -4.02 -10.39
N ILE A 592 -22.00 -4.33 -11.52
CA ILE A 592 -22.19 -5.58 -12.27
C ILE A 592 -21.41 -6.69 -11.57
N ARG A 593 -22.11 -7.75 -11.13
CA ARG A 593 -21.51 -8.86 -10.38
C ARG A 593 -21.54 -10.18 -11.13
#